data_0d342a3d36720d0716f05f7bf63268a1
#
_entry.id   0d342a3d36720d0716f05f7bf63268a1
#
_cell.length_a   1.000
_cell.length_b   1.000
_cell.length_c   1.000
_cell.angle_alpha   90.00
_cell.angle_beta   90.00
_cell.angle_gamma   90.00
#
_symmetry.space_group_name_H-M   'P 1'
#
loop_
_entity.id
_entity.type
_entity.pdbx_description
1 polymer ?
#
loop_
_entity_poly.entity_id
_entity_poly.type
_entity_poly.pdbx_seq_one_letter_code
_entity_poly.pdbx_strand_id
1 'polypeptide(L)'
;MKLKTALLATALTSVGFVAAAQEVTVMSWGGAYTKSQVEAYHKPFTAETGIAINSVDSDNPATPIKAQVEAGNVTVDVADVEFSDAVRLCDEGLLEEIDHSMLPAAPDGTAAADDFIDGALQDCAVANIVWSTVFAYNKDNNPTAPDSIDDFFNLADFPGKRGLRKSAKATLEMALMADGVPAAEVYGILDTDEGVDRAFAKLDTIKADIVWWEAGAQPPQLLADGEVVMSTAYNGRIFNAAIAENQPLEVVWDGQILDFDLFVVPKGAPNKEEAMKFIAFS
;
A
#
# COMPACT_ATOMS: atom_id res chain seq x y z
N MET A 1 68.32 6.92 54.66
CA MET A 1 67.43 6.09 53.80
C MET A 1 66.07 6.77 53.69
N LYS A 2 65.76 7.35 52.53
CA LYS A 2 64.46 8.00 52.29
C LYS A 2 63.64 7.09 51.35
N LEU A 3 62.58 6.52 51.90
CA LEU A 3 61.64 5.75 51.13
C LEU A 3 60.80 6.73 50.26
N LYS A 4 60.77 6.51 48.93
CA LYS A 4 59.87 7.19 48.03
C LYS A 4 58.62 6.31 47.77
N THR A 5 57.50 6.73 48.27
CA THR A 5 56.22 6.12 47.99
C THR A 5 55.76 6.57 46.60
N ALA A 6 55.61 5.64 45.65
CA ALA A 6 55.04 5.93 44.34
C ALA A 6 53.50 5.65 44.41
N LEU A 7 52.68 6.68 44.18
CA LEU A 7 51.25 6.56 43.98
C LEU A 7 51.01 6.11 42.53
N LEU A 8 50.44 4.94 42.35
CA LEU A 8 49.87 4.50 41.06
C LEU A 8 48.48 5.09 40.96
N ALA A 9 48.25 6.00 40.00
CA ALA A 9 46.96 6.51 39.64
C ALA A 9 46.35 5.57 38.57
N THR A 10 45.34 4.82 38.95
CA THR A 10 44.56 3.98 38.02
C THR A 10 43.54 4.85 37.30
N ALA A 11 43.79 5.15 36.02
CA ALA A 11 42.80 5.82 35.16
C ALA A 11 41.71 4.81 34.75
N LEU A 12 40.52 4.98 35.28
CA LEU A 12 39.32 4.30 34.75
C LEU A 12 38.92 4.97 33.42
N THR A 13 39.21 4.32 32.29
CA THR A 13 38.64 4.69 31.00
C THR A 13 37.20 4.16 30.95
N SER A 14 36.22 5.04 31.11
CA SER A 14 34.83 4.75 30.82
C SER A 14 34.68 4.61 29.30
N VAL A 15 34.56 3.37 28.81
CA VAL A 15 34.14 3.09 27.46
C VAL A 15 32.64 3.43 27.42
N GLY A 16 32.32 4.60 26.90
CA GLY A 16 30.93 4.94 26.59
C GLY A 16 30.45 4.02 25.47
N PHE A 17 29.53 3.12 25.77
CA PHE A 17 28.75 2.46 24.73
C PHE A 17 27.94 3.56 24.05
N VAL A 18 28.29 3.92 22.83
CA VAL A 18 27.37 4.61 21.93
C VAL A 18 26.34 3.56 21.56
N ALA A 19 25.16 3.61 22.17
CA ALA A 19 24.02 2.86 21.68
C ALA A 19 23.82 3.28 20.21
N ALA A 20 23.91 2.34 19.27
CA ALA A 20 23.50 2.61 17.91
C ALA A 20 22.05 3.11 17.97
N ALA A 21 21.75 4.22 17.28
CA ALA A 21 20.38 4.69 17.18
C ALA A 21 19.55 3.55 16.59
N GLN A 22 18.47 3.17 17.27
CA GLN A 22 17.54 2.18 16.75
C GLN A 22 16.85 2.78 15.53
N GLU A 23 16.77 2.01 14.46
CA GLU A 23 16.15 2.41 13.19
C GLU A 23 15.22 1.30 12.72
N VAL A 24 14.08 1.67 12.13
CA VAL A 24 13.15 0.76 11.47
C VAL A 24 13.05 1.13 10.00
N THR A 25 13.29 0.18 9.11
CA THR A 25 13.08 0.37 7.67
C THR A 25 11.65 0.02 7.31
N VAL A 26 10.88 1.03 6.86
CA VAL A 26 9.48 0.89 6.44
C VAL A 26 9.40 1.04 4.92
N MET A 27 8.92 0.01 4.23
CA MET A 27 8.70 0.01 2.78
C MET A 27 7.23 0.27 2.45
N SER A 28 6.97 1.23 1.57
CA SER A 28 5.62 1.61 1.15
C SER A 28 5.55 1.97 -0.34
N TRP A 29 4.38 2.41 -0.81
CA TRP A 29 4.00 2.58 -2.22
C TRP A 29 4.41 3.92 -2.87
N GLY A 30 5.21 4.72 -2.20
CA GLY A 30 5.78 5.95 -2.72
C GLY A 30 4.80 7.12 -2.93
N GLY A 31 5.36 8.24 -3.36
CA GLY A 31 4.64 9.46 -3.74
C GLY A 31 3.77 10.05 -2.62
N ALA A 32 2.56 10.51 -2.96
CA ALA A 32 1.64 11.15 -2.01
C ALA A 32 1.24 10.21 -0.86
N TYR A 33 1.16 8.90 -1.10
CA TYR A 33 0.80 7.92 -0.08
C TYR A 33 1.91 7.77 0.98
N THR A 34 3.16 7.47 0.59
CA THR A 34 4.26 7.44 1.55
C THR A 34 4.40 8.77 2.29
N LYS A 35 4.21 9.91 1.59
CA LYS A 35 4.24 11.22 2.24
C LYS A 35 3.18 11.34 3.35
N SER A 36 1.98 10.82 3.15
CA SER A 36 0.93 10.83 4.19
C SER A 36 1.34 9.99 5.40
N GLN A 37 1.94 8.83 5.20
CA GLN A 37 2.46 7.97 6.27
C GLN A 37 3.62 8.62 7.02
N VAL A 38 4.52 9.31 6.31
CA VAL A 38 5.62 10.07 6.94
C VAL A 38 5.07 11.13 7.90
N GLU A 39 4.01 11.84 7.52
CA GLU A 39 3.41 12.86 8.37
C GLU A 39 2.57 12.25 9.52
N ALA A 40 1.78 11.21 9.24
CA ALA A 40 0.86 10.63 10.22
C ALA A 40 1.52 9.63 11.17
N TYR A 41 2.51 8.87 10.72
CA TYR A 41 3.11 7.77 11.49
C TYR A 41 4.60 7.98 11.77
N HIS A 42 5.46 8.15 10.73
CA HIS A 42 6.92 8.11 10.88
C HIS A 42 7.45 9.22 11.79
N LYS A 43 7.07 10.47 11.52
CA LYS A 43 7.51 11.63 12.33
C LYS A 43 7.00 11.57 13.78
N PRO A 44 5.69 11.32 14.03
CA PRO A 44 5.17 11.17 15.38
C PRO A 44 5.82 10.01 16.14
N PHE A 45 5.97 8.84 15.52
CA PHE A 45 6.63 7.69 16.12
C PHE A 45 8.08 8.01 16.54
N THR A 46 8.86 8.61 15.64
CA THR A 46 10.22 9.01 15.96
C THR A 46 10.26 10.06 17.08
N ALA A 47 9.33 11.00 17.08
CA ALA A 47 9.26 12.03 18.11
C ALA A 47 8.94 11.46 19.50
N GLU A 48 8.09 10.43 19.57
CA GLU A 48 7.68 9.79 20.82
C GLU A 48 8.71 8.78 21.33
N THR A 49 9.23 7.95 20.44
CA THR A 49 10.06 6.79 20.83
C THR A 49 11.57 7.03 20.73
N GLY A 50 11.99 8.00 19.94
CA GLY A 50 13.40 8.21 19.57
C GLY A 50 13.93 7.22 18.53
N ILE A 51 13.10 6.28 18.05
CA ILE A 51 13.46 5.32 17.00
C ILE A 51 13.35 6.01 15.64
N ALA A 52 14.42 6.00 14.85
CA ALA A 52 14.42 6.59 13.52
C ALA A 52 13.66 5.70 12.53
N ILE A 53 13.01 6.31 11.54
CA ILE A 53 12.40 5.58 10.42
C ILE A 53 13.20 5.84 9.15
N ASN A 54 13.67 4.76 8.52
CA ASN A 54 14.18 4.75 7.16
C ASN A 54 13.04 4.38 6.21
N SER A 55 12.48 5.39 5.52
CA SER A 55 11.37 5.18 4.59
C SER A 55 11.89 4.84 3.20
N VAL A 56 11.45 3.73 2.64
CA VAL A 56 11.79 3.27 1.28
C VAL A 56 10.54 3.02 0.46
N ASP A 57 10.60 3.31 -0.83
CA ASP A 57 9.47 3.17 -1.74
C ASP A 57 9.63 1.96 -2.67
N SER A 58 8.51 1.33 -3.02
CA SER A 58 8.42 0.27 -4.02
C SER A 58 7.08 0.37 -4.77
N ASP A 59 7.08 0.11 -6.07
CA ASP A 59 5.83 0.04 -6.86
C ASP A 59 5.02 -1.23 -6.56
N ASN A 60 5.65 -2.23 -5.94
CA ASN A 60 5.03 -3.45 -5.42
C ASN A 60 5.87 -3.99 -4.26
N PRO A 61 5.58 -3.61 -3.00
CA PRO A 61 6.35 -4.03 -1.83
C PRO A 61 6.41 -5.54 -1.60
N ALA A 62 5.38 -6.29 -1.96
CA ALA A 62 5.34 -7.74 -1.79
C ALA A 62 6.46 -8.48 -2.54
N THR A 63 6.83 -7.99 -3.74
CA THR A 63 7.85 -8.64 -4.57
C THR A 63 9.25 -8.61 -3.95
N PRO A 64 9.83 -7.45 -3.56
CA PRO A 64 11.13 -7.40 -2.92
C PRO A 64 11.14 -8.07 -1.55
N ILE A 65 10.04 -8.04 -0.78
CA ILE A 65 9.94 -8.75 0.50
C ILE A 65 10.11 -10.25 0.30
N LYS A 66 9.36 -10.86 -0.61
CA LYS A 66 9.49 -12.28 -0.94
C LYS A 66 10.94 -12.63 -1.33
N ALA A 67 11.53 -11.86 -2.23
CA ALA A 67 12.90 -12.08 -2.69
C ALA A 67 13.94 -12.00 -1.55
N GLN A 68 13.79 -11.03 -0.65
CA GLN A 68 14.70 -10.85 0.49
C GLN A 68 14.61 -11.98 1.49
N VAL A 69 13.39 -12.43 1.83
CA VAL A 69 13.18 -13.55 2.77
C VAL A 69 13.69 -14.84 2.18
N GLU A 70 13.37 -15.16 0.92
CA GLU A 70 13.88 -16.37 0.24
C GLU A 70 15.40 -16.38 0.11
N ALA A 71 16.04 -15.23 -0.05
CA ALA A 71 17.49 -15.10 -0.09
C ALA A 71 18.15 -15.11 1.30
N GLY A 72 17.39 -15.05 2.39
CA GLY A 72 17.90 -14.94 3.76
C GLY A 72 18.66 -13.63 4.01
N ASN A 73 18.34 -12.56 3.30
CA ASN A 73 18.98 -11.25 3.40
C ASN A 73 17.90 -10.14 3.48
N VAL A 74 17.23 -10.09 4.62
CA VAL A 74 16.15 -9.14 4.87
C VAL A 74 16.72 -7.82 5.37
N THR A 75 16.30 -6.71 4.75
CA THR A 75 16.72 -5.35 5.09
C THR A 75 15.52 -4.43 5.41
N VAL A 76 14.31 -4.93 5.25
CA VAL A 76 13.05 -4.24 5.53
C VAL A 76 12.47 -4.81 6.82
N ASP A 77 12.05 -3.92 7.72
CA ASP A 77 11.45 -4.32 9.00
C ASP A 77 9.93 -4.35 8.94
N VAL A 78 9.33 -3.36 8.26
CA VAL A 78 7.88 -3.28 8.02
C VAL A 78 7.65 -3.05 6.53
N ALA A 79 6.71 -3.76 5.95
CA ALA A 79 6.24 -3.48 4.60
C ALA A 79 4.73 -3.23 4.61
N ASP A 80 4.30 -2.36 3.72
CA ASP A 80 2.92 -2.00 3.47
C ASP A 80 2.46 -2.71 2.20
N VAL A 81 1.56 -3.68 2.32
CA VAL A 81 1.15 -4.56 1.21
C VAL A 81 -0.36 -4.63 1.07
N GLU A 82 -0.85 -4.91 -0.14
CA GLU A 82 -2.27 -5.15 -0.40
C GLU A 82 -2.75 -6.43 0.34
N PHE A 83 -4.03 -6.49 0.71
CA PHE A 83 -4.64 -7.58 1.47
C PHE A 83 -4.30 -8.98 0.91
N SER A 84 -4.50 -9.18 -0.39
CA SER A 84 -4.25 -10.49 -1.01
C SER A 84 -2.77 -10.90 -0.99
N ASP A 85 -1.85 -9.93 -0.99
CA ASP A 85 -0.42 -10.21 -0.84
C ASP A 85 -0.06 -10.53 0.60
N ALA A 86 -0.67 -9.86 1.59
CA ALA A 86 -0.48 -10.17 3.00
C ALA A 86 -0.88 -11.62 3.30
N VAL A 87 -2.07 -12.02 2.85
CA VAL A 87 -2.56 -13.41 3.02
C VAL A 87 -1.62 -14.41 2.35
N ARG A 88 -1.30 -14.18 1.08
CA ARG A 88 -0.42 -15.08 0.32
C ARG A 88 0.98 -15.21 0.94
N LEU A 89 1.61 -14.10 1.33
CA LEU A 89 2.95 -14.14 1.95
C LEU A 89 2.93 -14.80 3.33
N CYS A 90 1.84 -14.66 4.08
CA CYS A 90 1.63 -15.35 5.35
C CYS A 90 1.51 -16.86 5.14
N ASP A 91 0.68 -17.32 4.19
CA ASP A 91 0.49 -18.73 3.84
C ASP A 91 1.79 -19.38 3.32
N GLU A 92 2.61 -18.62 2.60
CA GLU A 92 3.93 -19.03 2.14
C GLU A 92 4.98 -19.08 3.28
N GLY A 93 4.63 -18.65 4.51
CA GLY A 93 5.52 -18.62 5.68
C GLY A 93 6.62 -17.56 5.59
N LEU A 94 6.41 -16.48 4.83
CA LEU A 94 7.37 -15.41 4.58
C LEU A 94 7.23 -14.22 5.52
N LEU A 95 6.19 -14.22 6.36
CA LEU A 95 5.91 -13.16 7.32
C LEU A 95 6.01 -13.67 8.76
N GLU A 96 6.24 -12.76 9.69
CA GLU A 96 6.13 -13.02 11.12
C GLU A 96 4.65 -12.96 11.52
N GLU A 97 4.22 -13.85 12.42
CA GLU A 97 2.91 -13.73 13.06
C GLU A 97 2.87 -12.52 13.99
N ILE A 98 1.73 -11.82 14.02
CA ILE A 98 1.50 -10.64 14.85
C ILE A 98 0.53 -10.99 15.97
N ASP A 99 0.99 -10.85 17.21
CA ASP A 99 0.12 -10.97 18.39
C ASP A 99 -0.71 -9.68 18.53
N HIS A 100 -1.98 -9.73 18.14
CA HIS A 100 -2.88 -8.57 18.20
C HIS A 100 -3.14 -8.06 19.63
N SER A 101 -2.80 -8.83 20.66
CA SER A 101 -2.89 -8.36 22.04
C SER A 101 -1.93 -7.20 22.35
N MET A 102 -0.93 -6.98 21.49
CA MET A 102 -0.02 -5.83 21.58
C MET A 102 -0.62 -4.52 21.09
N LEU A 103 -1.72 -4.56 20.35
CA LEU A 103 -2.38 -3.37 19.83
C LEU A 103 -3.08 -2.62 20.98
N PRO A 104 -2.93 -1.29 21.05
CA PRO A 104 -3.59 -0.50 22.08
C PRO A 104 -5.11 -0.53 21.88
N ALA A 105 -5.85 -0.35 22.97
CA ALA A 105 -7.27 -0.08 22.88
C ALA A 105 -7.53 1.30 22.25
N ALA A 106 -8.67 1.45 21.60
CA ALA A 106 -9.12 2.73 21.11
C ALA A 106 -9.25 3.77 22.24
N PRO A 107 -9.27 5.08 21.94
CA PRO A 107 -9.33 6.14 22.95
C PRO A 107 -10.55 6.06 23.89
N ASP A 108 -11.64 5.42 23.45
CA ASP A 108 -12.85 5.18 24.27
C ASP A 108 -12.77 3.91 25.13
N GLY A 109 -11.68 3.14 25.02
CA GLY A 109 -11.43 1.90 25.73
C GLY A 109 -11.88 0.64 24.99
N THR A 110 -12.40 0.74 23.78
CA THR A 110 -12.74 -0.43 22.94
C THR A 110 -11.47 -1.23 22.63
N ALA A 111 -11.52 -2.54 22.83
CA ALA A 111 -10.37 -3.39 22.51
C ALA A 111 -10.10 -3.40 20.99
N ALA A 112 -8.82 -3.47 20.57
CA ALA A 112 -8.47 -3.47 19.15
C ALA A 112 -9.25 -4.51 18.33
N ALA A 113 -9.44 -5.72 18.89
CA ALA A 113 -10.19 -6.79 18.23
C ALA A 113 -11.66 -6.44 17.93
N ASP A 114 -12.24 -5.49 18.67
CA ASP A 114 -13.63 -5.05 18.52
C ASP A 114 -13.75 -3.70 17.80
N ASP A 115 -12.63 -2.96 17.63
CA ASP A 115 -12.57 -1.63 17.02
C ASP A 115 -12.20 -1.70 15.52
N PHE A 116 -11.34 -2.63 15.15
CA PHE A 116 -10.99 -2.84 13.76
C PHE A 116 -12.16 -3.44 12.97
N ILE A 117 -12.32 -2.97 11.73
CA ILE A 117 -13.33 -3.52 10.82
C ILE A 117 -13.00 -4.97 10.42
N ASP A 118 -14.01 -5.72 10.02
CA ASP A 118 -13.84 -7.13 9.59
C ASP A 118 -12.77 -7.25 8.50
N GLY A 119 -11.84 -8.20 8.70
CA GLY A 119 -10.73 -8.44 7.78
C GLY A 119 -9.48 -7.58 8.01
N ALA A 120 -9.53 -6.56 8.85
CA ALA A 120 -8.40 -5.67 9.09
C ALA A 120 -7.28 -6.29 9.95
N LEU A 121 -7.61 -7.27 10.77
CA LEU A 121 -6.64 -8.03 11.56
C LEU A 121 -6.47 -9.43 10.96
N GLN A 122 -5.26 -9.74 10.51
CA GLN A 122 -4.86 -11.02 9.93
C GLN A 122 -3.71 -11.63 10.73
N ASP A 123 -3.52 -12.93 10.71
CA ASP A 123 -2.49 -13.62 11.52
C ASP A 123 -1.09 -13.00 11.40
N CYS A 124 -0.74 -12.48 10.21
CA CYS A 124 0.57 -11.88 9.94
C CYS A 124 0.50 -10.39 9.57
N ALA A 125 -0.65 -9.73 9.75
CA ALA A 125 -0.83 -8.37 9.25
C ALA A 125 -1.85 -7.56 10.03
N VAL A 126 -1.67 -6.24 10.05
CA VAL A 126 -2.60 -5.26 10.62
C VAL A 126 -2.89 -4.20 9.56
N ALA A 127 -4.16 -3.99 9.22
CA ALA A 127 -4.56 -2.98 8.26
C ALA A 127 -4.28 -1.56 8.78
N ASN A 128 -3.79 -0.72 7.89
CA ASN A 128 -3.48 0.67 8.18
C ASN A 128 -4.35 1.65 7.38
N ILE A 129 -4.95 1.22 6.27
CA ILE A 129 -5.81 2.04 5.44
C ILE A 129 -6.83 1.20 4.67
N VAL A 130 -8.01 1.80 4.46
CA VAL A 130 -9.01 1.37 3.47
C VAL A 130 -8.91 2.29 2.27
N TRP A 131 -8.85 1.72 1.07
CA TRP A 131 -8.77 2.47 -0.18
C TRP A 131 -9.61 1.82 -1.29
N SER A 132 -9.76 2.51 -2.41
CA SER A 132 -10.47 1.95 -3.56
C SER A 132 -9.70 2.16 -4.84
N THR A 133 -9.65 1.11 -5.68
CA THR A 133 -9.48 1.31 -7.12
C THR A 133 -10.78 1.86 -7.69
N VAL A 134 -10.68 3.01 -8.31
CA VAL A 134 -11.75 3.72 -9.01
C VAL A 134 -11.32 3.94 -10.45
N PHE A 135 -12.17 4.49 -11.30
CA PHE A 135 -11.64 5.18 -12.47
C PHE A 135 -11.88 6.69 -12.35
N ALA A 136 -11.06 7.45 -13.05
CA ALA A 136 -11.08 8.90 -13.04
C ALA A 136 -10.92 9.46 -14.44
N TYR A 137 -11.29 10.71 -14.61
CA TYR A 137 -11.18 11.43 -15.87
C TYR A 137 -10.78 12.90 -15.62
N ASN A 138 -10.29 13.55 -16.68
CA ASN A 138 -10.05 14.98 -16.67
C ASN A 138 -11.29 15.69 -17.24
N LYS A 139 -11.99 16.48 -16.40
CA LYS A 139 -13.24 17.17 -16.78
C LYS A 139 -13.06 18.26 -17.84
N ASP A 140 -11.86 18.80 -17.99
CA ASP A 140 -11.59 19.81 -19.02
C ASP A 140 -11.42 19.17 -20.41
N ASN A 141 -11.08 17.88 -20.46
CA ASN A 141 -10.89 17.11 -21.69
C ASN A 141 -12.12 16.27 -22.07
N ASN A 142 -13.10 16.12 -21.17
CA ASN A 142 -14.30 15.33 -21.37
C ASN A 142 -15.55 16.21 -21.26
N PRO A 143 -16.15 16.64 -22.38
CA PRO A 143 -17.34 17.51 -22.36
C PRO A 143 -18.60 16.80 -21.80
N THR A 144 -18.63 15.45 -21.84
CA THR A 144 -19.63 14.61 -21.19
C THR A 144 -18.94 13.86 -20.06
N ALA A 145 -19.46 14.00 -18.83
CA ALA A 145 -18.92 13.27 -17.69
C ALA A 145 -19.32 11.77 -17.78
N PRO A 146 -18.37 10.84 -17.70
CA PRO A 146 -18.69 9.44 -17.51
C PRO A 146 -19.24 9.24 -16.08
N ASP A 147 -20.20 8.32 -15.90
CA ASP A 147 -20.83 8.08 -14.60
C ASP A 147 -20.91 6.60 -14.20
N SER A 148 -20.57 5.68 -15.12
CA SER A 148 -20.64 4.25 -14.90
C SER A 148 -19.40 3.51 -15.41
N ILE A 149 -19.15 2.31 -14.87
CA ILE A 149 -18.06 1.45 -15.32
C ILE A 149 -18.24 1.04 -16.80
N ASP A 150 -19.47 1.02 -17.31
CA ASP A 150 -19.75 0.78 -18.72
C ASP A 150 -19.13 1.86 -19.60
N ASP A 151 -19.15 3.13 -19.17
CA ASP A 151 -18.56 4.25 -19.91
C ASP A 151 -17.06 4.11 -20.09
N PHE A 152 -16.39 3.49 -19.11
CA PHE A 152 -14.96 3.21 -19.22
C PHE A 152 -14.65 2.29 -20.43
N PHE A 153 -15.55 1.36 -20.77
CA PHE A 153 -15.40 0.44 -21.89
C PHE A 153 -16.06 0.95 -23.19
N ASN A 154 -16.80 2.04 -23.13
CA ASN A 154 -17.52 2.61 -24.27
C ASN A 154 -16.63 3.56 -25.09
N LEU A 155 -15.91 3.03 -26.07
CA LEU A 155 -15.07 3.82 -26.96
C LEU A 155 -15.87 4.64 -28.00
N ALA A 156 -17.16 4.33 -28.20
CA ALA A 156 -18.00 5.04 -29.18
C ALA A 156 -18.41 6.43 -28.67
N ASP A 157 -18.89 6.48 -27.42
CA ASP A 157 -19.34 7.74 -26.80
C ASP A 157 -18.18 8.49 -26.11
N PHE A 158 -17.17 7.76 -25.66
CA PHE A 158 -15.95 8.29 -25.03
C PHE A 158 -14.70 7.87 -25.80
N PRO A 159 -14.43 8.42 -26.98
CA PRO A 159 -13.28 8.02 -27.81
C PRO A 159 -11.96 8.43 -27.17
N GLY A 160 -10.94 7.56 -27.27
CA GLY A 160 -9.58 7.80 -26.78
C GLY A 160 -9.06 6.67 -25.90
N LYS A 161 -7.81 6.83 -25.42
CA LYS A 161 -7.11 5.79 -24.67
C LYS A 161 -7.59 5.66 -23.24
N ARG A 162 -7.39 4.47 -22.68
CA ARG A 162 -7.70 4.11 -21.29
C ARG A 162 -6.42 3.76 -20.54
N GLY A 163 -6.22 4.35 -19.36
CA GLY A 163 -5.18 3.92 -18.43
C GLY A 163 -5.65 2.72 -17.61
N LEU A 164 -4.93 1.60 -17.62
CA LEU A 164 -5.22 0.44 -16.77
C LEU A 164 -3.97 0.00 -16.03
N ARG A 165 -4.17 -0.47 -14.77
CA ARG A 165 -3.11 -1.12 -14.02
C ARG A 165 -2.72 -2.44 -14.70
N LYS A 166 -1.41 -2.66 -14.86
CA LYS A 166 -0.87 -3.94 -15.35
C LYS A 166 -0.91 -5.00 -14.24
N SER A 167 -2.11 -5.33 -13.81
CA SER A 167 -2.41 -6.29 -12.74
C SER A 167 -3.76 -6.93 -13.01
N ALA A 168 -3.95 -8.18 -12.58
CA ALA A 168 -5.25 -8.83 -12.57
C ALA A 168 -6.20 -8.17 -11.54
N LYS A 169 -5.65 -7.77 -10.38
CA LYS A 169 -6.39 -7.15 -9.26
C LYS A 169 -7.12 -5.89 -9.73
N ALA A 170 -8.38 -5.77 -9.38
CA ALA A 170 -9.34 -4.76 -9.76
C ALA A 170 -9.65 -4.72 -11.27
N THR A 171 -8.71 -5.06 -12.14
CA THR A 171 -8.87 -5.02 -13.61
C THR A 171 -9.87 -6.07 -14.09
N LEU A 172 -9.79 -7.32 -13.58
CA LEU A 172 -10.72 -8.39 -13.97
C LEU A 172 -12.10 -8.17 -13.37
N GLU A 173 -12.17 -7.70 -12.13
CA GLU A 173 -13.43 -7.39 -11.43
C GLU A 173 -14.19 -6.27 -12.17
N MET A 174 -13.50 -5.18 -12.49
CA MET A 174 -14.09 -4.04 -13.22
C MET A 174 -14.55 -4.46 -14.63
N ALA A 175 -13.79 -5.34 -15.30
CA ALA A 175 -14.19 -5.87 -16.60
C ALA A 175 -15.46 -6.71 -16.53
N LEU A 176 -15.60 -7.57 -15.51
CA LEU A 176 -16.81 -8.36 -15.31
C LEU A 176 -18.02 -7.49 -14.96
N MET A 177 -17.85 -6.48 -14.10
CA MET A 177 -18.95 -5.55 -13.78
C MET A 177 -19.39 -4.79 -15.02
N ALA A 178 -18.48 -4.31 -15.84
CA ALA A 178 -18.77 -3.68 -17.13
C ALA A 178 -19.38 -4.66 -18.16
N ASP A 179 -19.25 -5.97 -17.97
CA ASP A 179 -19.93 -7.00 -18.76
C ASP A 179 -21.26 -7.45 -18.13
N GLY A 180 -21.78 -6.66 -17.17
CA GLY A 180 -23.08 -6.84 -16.56
C GLY A 180 -23.12 -7.86 -15.42
N VAL A 181 -21.97 -8.26 -14.85
CA VAL A 181 -21.93 -9.14 -13.68
C VAL A 181 -22.19 -8.30 -12.42
N PRO A 182 -23.19 -8.66 -11.59
CA PRO A 182 -23.41 -7.99 -10.32
C PRO A 182 -22.17 -8.10 -9.41
N ALA A 183 -21.81 -7.02 -8.69
CA ALA A 183 -20.61 -6.99 -7.83
C ALA A 183 -20.55 -8.18 -6.84
N ALA A 184 -21.69 -8.61 -6.28
CA ALA A 184 -21.76 -9.74 -5.36
C ALA A 184 -21.42 -11.10 -6.00
N GLU A 185 -21.44 -11.20 -7.32
CA GLU A 185 -21.21 -12.46 -8.06
C GLU A 185 -19.80 -12.52 -8.68
N VAL A 186 -19.07 -11.40 -8.70
CA VAL A 186 -17.78 -11.25 -9.42
C VAL A 186 -16.78 -12.33 -9.00
N TYR A 187 -16.55 -12.52 -7.71
CA TYR A 187 -15.55 -13.49 -7.25
C TYR A 187 -15.97 -14.94 -7.47
N GLY A 188 -17.30 -15.23 -7.38
CA GLY A 188 -17.80 -16.57 -7.73
C GLY A 188 -17.60 -16.91 -9.22
N ILE A 189 -17.63 -15.90 -10.09
CA ILE A 189 -17.34 -16.05 -11.51
C ILE A 189 -15.83 -16.16 -11.76
N LEU A 190 -15.03 -15.31 -11.12
CA LEU A 190 -13.55 -15.35 -11.24
C LEU A 190 -12.92 -16.64 -10.70
N ASP A 191 -13.65 -17.41 -9.89
CA ASP A 191 -13.20 -18.74 -9.40
C ASP A 191 -13.31 -19.85 -10.48
N THR A 192 -13.66 -19.47 -11.72
CA THR A 192 -13.77 -20.39 -12.86
C THR A 192 -12.96 -19.91 -14.05
N ASP A 193 -12.41 -20.86 -14.84
CA ASP A 193 -11.68 -20.55 -16.08
C ASP A 193 -12.57 -19.75 -17.07
N GLU A 194 -13.84 -20.13 -17.20
CA GLU A 194 -14.80 -19.46 -18.07
C GLU A 194 -15.07 -18.01 -17.64
N GLY A 195 -15.08 -17.75 -16.34
CA GLY A 195 -15.23 -16.39 -15.80
C GLY A 195 -14.02 -15.52 -16.04
N VAL A 196 -12.82 -16.08 -15.90
CA VAL A 196 -11.56 -15.41 -16.24
C VAL A 196 -11.53 -15.10 -17.74
N ASP A 197 -11.88 -16.07 -18.60
CA ASP A 197 -11.96 -15.86 -20.05
C ASP A 197 -12.97 -14.76 -20.42
N ARG A 198 -14.11 -14.70 -19.72
CA ARG A 198 -15.13 -13.66 -19.89
C ARG A 198 -14.58 -12.27 -19.57
N ALA A 199 -13.85 -12.13 -18.46
CA ALA A 199 -13.19 -10.86 -18.09
C ALA A 199 -12.18 -10.42 -19.16
N PHE A 200 -11.35 -11.34 -19.64
CA PHE A 200 -10.41 -11.06 -20.73
C PHE A 200 -11.12 -10.71 -22.04
N ALA A 201 -12.21 -11.37 -22.38
CA ALA A 201 -12.99 -11.03 -23.58
C ALA A 201 -13.52 -9.58 -23.52
N LYS A 202 -13.96 -9.12 -22.33
CA LYS A 202 -14.36 -7.72 -22.13
C LYS A 202 -13.18 -6.76 -22.27
N LEU A 203 -12.01 -7.07 -21.68
CA LEU A 203 -10.79 -6.27 -21.82
C LEU A 203 -10.31 -6.20 -23.28
N ASP A 204 -10.44 -7.27 -24.04
CA ASP A 204 -10.07 -7.30 -25.46
C ASP A 204 -10.87 -6.28 -26.30
N THR A 205 -12.05 -5.85 -25.86
CA THR A 205 -12.83 -4.82 -26.56
C THR A 205 -12.17 -3.45 -26.59
N ILE A 206 -11.26 -3.16 -25.63
CA ILE A 206 -10.55 -1.88 -25.52
C ILE A 206 -9.03 -2.04 -25.61
N LYS A 207 -8.53 -3.26 -25.79
CA LYS A 207 -7.10 -3.62 -25.71
C LYS A 207 -6.17 -2.75 -26.57
N ALA A 208 -6.59 -2.35 -27.74
CA ALA A 208 -5.80 -1.52 -28.65
C ALA A 208 -5.60 -0.08 -28.14
N ASP A 209 -6.47 0.36 -27.22
CA ASP A 209 -6.52 1.70 -26.68
C ASP A 209 -6.04 1.77 -25.21
N ILE A 210 -5.43 0.70 -24.70
CA ILE A 210 -4.91 0.66 -23.33
C ILE A 210 -3.49 1.24 -23.25
N VAL A 211 -3.30 2.12 -22.26
CA VAL A 211 -2.00 2.54 -21.73
C VAL A 211 -1.83 1.87 -20.37
N TRP A 212 -0.90 0.93 -20.29
CA TRP A 212 -0.64 0.20 -19.04
C TRP A 212 0.21 1.04 -18.08
N TRP A 213 -0.19 1.06 -16.80
CA TRP A 213 0.58 1.66 -15.73
C TRP A 213 0.89 0.64 -14.62
N GLU A 214 1.97 0.86 -13.88
CA GLU A 214 2.43 -0.01 -12.79
C GLU A 214 2.51 0.77 -11.47
N ALA A 215 3.06 1.99 -11.50
CA ALA A 215 3.15 2.84 -10.31
C ALA A 215 1.89 3.69 -10.10
N GLY A 216 1.35 3.71 -8.88
CA GLY A 216 0.13 4.45 -8.55
C GLY A 216 0.21 5.98 -8.73
N ALA A 217 1.40 6.54 -8.93
CA ALA A 217 1.59 7.94 -9.26
C ALA A 217 1.35 8.27 -10.75
N GLN A 218 1.33 7.26 -11.63
CA GLN A 218 1.20 7.46 -13.09
C GLN A 218 -0.21 7.91 -13.53
N PRO A 219 -1.33 7.31 -13.06
CA PRO A 219 -2.67 7.66 -13.54
C PRO A 219 -3.02 9.16 -13.46
N PRO A 220 -2.79 9.87 -12.34
CA PRO A 220 -3.05 11.31 -12.30
C PRO A 220 -2.30 12.09 -13.38
N GLN A 221 -1.06 11.72 -13.66
CA GLN A 221 -0.24 12.37 -14.68
C GLN A 221 -0.75 12.07 -16.09
N LEU A 222 -1.07 10.80 -16.40
CA LEU A 222 -1.63 10.40 -17.70
C LEU A 222 -2.91 11.17 -18.03
N LEU A 223 -3.76 11.40 -17.01
CA LEU A 223 -4.99 12.17 -17.14
C LEU A 223 -4.72 13.68 -17.28
N ALA A 224 -3.79 14.23 -16.50
CA ALA A 224 -3.43 15.64 -16.56
C ALA A 224 -2.81 16.01 -17.92
N ASP A 225 -1.96 15.18 -18.45
CA ASP A 225 -1.30 15.35 -19.76
C ASP A 225 -2.23 15.06 -20.94
N GLY A 226 -3.42 14.48 -20.69
CA GLY A 226 -4.35 14.08 -21.75
C GLY A 226 -3.89 12.89 -22.60
N GLU A 227 -2.97 12.08 -22.09
CA GLU A 227 -2.53 10.86 -22.76
C GLU A 227 -3.63 9.79 -22.76
N VAL A 228 -4.50 9.83 -21.75
CA VAL A 228 -5.69 8.98 -21.63
C VAL A 228 -6.91 9.83 -21.30
N VAL A 229 -8.09 9.42 -21.76
CA VAL A 229 -9.35 10.11 -21.44
C VAL A 229 -9.93 9.67 -20.11
N MET A 230 -9.71 8.41 -19.75
CA MET A 230 -10.07 7.80 -18.46
C MET A 230 -8.94 6.88 -18.02
N SER A 231 -8.77 6.74 -16.72
CA SER A 231 -7.80 5.80 -16.14
C SER A 231 -8.34 5.17 -14.88
N THR A 232 -8.12 3.86 -14.70
CA THR A 232 -8.19 3.30 -13.36
C THR A 232 -7.11 3.96 -12.51
N ALA A 233 -7.40 4.19 -11.23
CA ALA A 233 -6.52 4.89 -10.31
C ALA A 233 -6.91 4.58 -8.86
N TYR A 234 -6.05 4.93 -7.93
CA TYR A 234 -6.37 4.90 -6.51
C TYR A 234 -7.03 6.22 -6.09
N ASN A 235 -8.15 6.14 -5.39
CA ASN A 235 -8.96 7.28 -5.00
C ASN A 235 -8.14 8.38 -4.32
N GLY A 236 -7.25 8.04 -3.39
CA GLY A 236 -6.39 8.98 -2.67
C GLY A 236 -5.41 9.73 -3.57
N ARG A 237 -4.91 9.09 -4.65
CA ARG A 237 -4.00 9.73 -5.62
C ARG A 237 -4.73 10.77 -6.46
N ILE A 238 -5.94 10.46 -6.90
CA ILE A 238 -6.79 11.42 -7.65
C ILE A 238 -7.21 12.58 -6.73
N PHE A 239 -7.60 12.30 -5.48
CA PHE A 239 -7.92 13.32 -4.49
C PHE A 239 -6.75 14.29 -4.28
N ASN A 240 -5.52 13.77 -4.08
CA ASN A 240 -4.34 14.61 -3.92
C ASN A 240 -4.11 15.50 -5.16
N ALA A 241 -4.16 14.93 -6.36
CA ALA A 241 -3.97 15.68 -7.60
C ALA A 241 -5.06 16.76 -7.77
N ALA A 242 -6.32 16.44 -7.48
CA ALA A 242 -7.44 17.36 -7.61
C ALA A 242 -7.38 18.50 -6.58
N ILE A 243 -7.10 18.20 -5.31
CA ILE A 243 -7.21 19.17 -4.21
C ILE A 243 -5.90 19.89 -3.92
N ALA A 244 -4.76 19.14 -3.82
CA ALA A 244 -3.48 19.74 -3.48
C ALA A 244 -2.76 20.34 -4.68
N GLU A 245 -2.97 19.80 -5.90
CA GLU A 245 -2.30 20.21 -7.12
C GLU A 245 -3.23 20.97 -8.09
N ASN A 246 -4.52 21.14 -7.70
CA ASN A 246 -5.55 21.81 -8.49
C ASN A 246 -5.72 21.26 -9.92
N GLN A 247 -5.51 19.95 -10.09
CA GLN A 247 -5.76 19.30 -11.37
C GLN A 247 -7.28 19.13 -11.58
N PRO A 248 -7.79 19.28 -12.81
CA PRO A 248 -9.23 19.16 -13.11
C PRO A 248 -9.66 17.67 -13.19
N LEU A 249 -9.25 16.87 -12.23
CA LEU A 249 -9.52 15.43 -12.18
C LEU A 249 -10.75 15.15 -11.31
N GLU A 250 -11.54 14.18 -11.73
CA GLU A 250 -12.75 13.73 -11.03
C GLU A 250 -12.84 12.22 -10.98
N VAL A 251 -13.31 11.69 -9.84
CA VAL A 251 -13.47 10.26 -9.58
C VAL A 251 -14.87 9.81 -9.96
N VAL A 252 -14.96 8.67 -10.64
CA VAL A 252 -16.21 7.92 -10.81
C VAL A 252 -16.15 6.71 -9.87
N TRP A 253 -17.15 6.62 -8.99
CA TRP A 253 -17.20 5.59 -7.94
C TRP A 253 -17.92 4.31 -8.37
N ASP A 254 -18.67 4.36 -9.47
CA ASP A 254 -19.31 3.16 -10.00
C ASP A 254 -18.27 2.14 -10.44
N GLY A 255 -18.49 0.88 -10.10
CA GLY A 255 -17.54 -0.20 -10.34
C GLY A 255 -16.27 -0.16 -9.48
N GLN A 256 -16.21 0.64 -8.39
CA GLN A 256 -15.05 0.67 -7.50
C GLN A 256 -14.77 -0.69 -6.85
N ILE A 257 -13.51 -0.97 -6.61
CA ILE A 257 -13.05 -2.13 -5.85
C ILE A 257 -12.40 -1.63 -4.56
N LEU A 258 -12.99 -1.99 -3.43
CA LEU A 258 -12.48 -1.70 -2.09
C LEU A 258 -11.36 -2.69 -1.75
N ASP A 259 -10.29 -2.19 -1.14
CA ASP A 259 -9.20 -3.02 -0.63
C ASP A 259 -8.59 -2.40 0.65
N PHE A 260 -7.72 -3.16 1.30
CA PHE A 260 -6.92 -2.72 2.43
C PHE A 260 -5.44 -2.74 2.06
N ASP A 261 -4.67 -1.80 2.60
CA ASP A 261 -3.25 -2.01 2.79
C ASP A 261 -2.99 -2.40 4.24
N LEU A 262 -2.05 -3.31 4.43
CA LEU A 262 -1.70 -3.86 5.73
C LEU A 262 -0.20 -3.78 5.97
N PHE A 263 0.17 -3.43 7.19
CA PHE A 263 1.53 -3.57 7.66
C PHE A 263 1.83 -5.04 7.98
N VAL A 264 2.95 -5.51 7.44
CA VAL A 264 3.50 -6.85 7.67
C VAL A 264 4.96 -6.75 8.10
N VAL A 265 5.43 -7.76 8.83
CA VAL A 265 6.84 -7.89 9.22
C VAL A 265 7.43 -9.07 8.46
N PRO A 266 8.41 -8.86 7.58
CA PRO A 266 9.06 -9.96 6.85
C PRO A 266 9.78 -10.89 7.81
N LYS A 267 9.75 -12.20 7.54
CA LYS A 267 10.46 -13.18 8.35
C LYS A 267 11.96 -12.94 8.29
N GLY A 268 12.58 -12.80 9.47
CA GLY A 268 14.01 -12.47 9.59
C GLY A 268 14.30 -10.97 9.51
N ALA A 269 13.29 -10.10 9.68
CA ALA A 269 13.46 -8.66 9.82
C ALA A 269 14.49 -8.34 10.93
N PRO A 270 15.50 -7.49 10.65
CA PRO A 270 16.59 -7.24 11.60
C PRO A 270 16.12 -6.54 12.89
N ASN A 271 15.07 -5.71 12.83
CA ASN A 271 14.56 -4.92 13.96
C ASN A 271 13.09 -5.27 14.27
N LYS A 272 12.78 -6.58 14.37
CA LYS A 272 11.41 -7.07 14.58
C LYS A 272 10.69 -6.43 15.78
N GLU A 273 11.38 -6.25 16.91
CA GLU A 273 10.75 -5.68 18.11
C GLU A 273 10.35 -4.21 17.89
N GLU A 274 11.18 -3.43 17.22
CA GLU A 274 10.91 -2.05 16.86
C GLU A 274 9.83 -1.94 15.78
N ALA A 275 9.82 -2.88 14.82
CA ALA A 275 8.77 -3.01 13.81
C ALA A 275 7.39 -3.24 14.45
N MET A 276 7.30 -4.14 15.44
CA MET A 276 6.05 -4.38 16.18
C MET A 276 5.59 -3.14 16.97
N LYS A 277 6.54 -2.37 17.55
CA LYS A 277 6.21 -1.09 18.21
C LYS A 277 5.68 -0.05 17.22
N PHE A 278 6.26 -0.02 16.00
CA PHE A 278 5.78 0.88 14.95
C PHE A 278 4.35 0.53 14.51
N ILE A 279 4.06 -0.75 14.28
CA ILE A 279 2.71 -1.22 13.92
C ILE A 279 1.69 -0.89 15.02
N ALA A 280 2.06 -1.11 16.30
CA ALA A 280 1.16 -0.80 17.42
C ALA A 280 0.92 0.72 17.61
N PHE A 281 1.82 1.55 17.12
CA PHE A 281 1.73 3.00 17.17
C PHE A 281 0.88 3.57 16.02
N SER A 282 0.96 2.97 14.84
CA SER A 282 0.35 3.47 13.59
C SER A 282 -1.15 3.21 13.56
#